data_a5338499909806aa05b0acbddde03209
#
_entry.id   a5338499909806aa05b0acbddde03209
#
_cell.length_a   1.000
_cell.length_b   1.000
_cell.length_c   1.000
_cell.angle_alpha   90.00
_cell.angle_beta   90.00
_cell.angle_gamma   90.00
#
_symmetry.space_group_name_H-M   'P 1'
#
loop_
_entity.id
_entity.type
_entity.pdbx_description
1 polymer ?
#
loop_
_entity_poly.entity_id
_entity_poly.type
_entity_poly.pdbx_seq_one_letter_code
_entity_poly.pdbx_strand_id
1 'polypeptide(L)'
;MPRLDPVKAALLERDEEASWQRARELQKNLYDGGFAGICFPQEYGGLGLSYEYKKAFDAESLAYETPILLNVPSFAICCATILDMGSKEQKRTHIRAALRGDEVLVQLLSEPSGGSDLAGVITRAERRDGRWIINGAKTWSTWAFAADYGLCLARTDWDVPKHDGLTMFLVPLRHPGITINRIRQVNRSVEFCEEFLDDVDVGDGAVVGEPGKGWEVASRQLYHERRTMGDGSEYTSGPGIAEAQDVSIDLMSLVDRTNQGQSERVREMVGRALVHRAVHGQLSEHVYHAVASGALPSAAGSIIRLYMAEVHDVETDTAYAIAGSSAVVEDDAESLDIGTRYLGRQIASIGGGTTEMARNVIGERVLNFPREYAADRGVPFKQVRRNRPV
;
A
#
# COMPACT_ATOMS: atom_id res chain seq x y z
N MET A 1 8.35 -12.75 21.74
CA MET A 1 8.81 -11.60 20.93
C MET A 1 9.95 -10.90 21.67
N PRO A 2 11.05 -10.56 20.98
CA PRO A 2 12.09 -9.70 21.55
C PRO A 2 11.52 -8.32 21.87
N ARG A 3 12.00 -7.67 22.94
CA ARG A 3 11.65 -6.28 23.19
C ARG A 3 12.28 -5.39 22.11
N LEU A 4 11.56 -4.35 21.71
CA LEU A 4 12.04 -3.37 20.75
C LEU A 4 13.29 -2.67 21.32
N ASP A 5 14.40 -2.81 20.61
CA ASP A 5 15.60 -2.01 20.84
C ASP A 5 15.59 -0.89 19.79
N PRO A 6 15.39 0.39 20.17
CA PRO A 6 15.31 1.49 19.24
C PRO A 6 16.54 1.63 18.36
N VAL A 7 17.73 1.33 18.91
CA VAL A 7 18.99 1.40 18.14
C VAL A 7 19.04 0.29 17.10
N LYS A 8 18.59 -0.91 17.46
CA LYS A 8 18.54 -2.05 16.56
C LYS A 8 17.46 -1.92 15.49
N ALA A 9 16.31 -1.35 15.85
CA ALA A 9 15.24 -1.07 14.90
C ALA A 9 15.64 -0.03 13.85
N ALA A 10 16.43 0.98 14.23
CA ALA A 10 16.96 1.98 13.31
C ALA A 10 18.03 1.42 12.34
N LEU A 11 18.71 0.32 12.72
CA LEU A 11 19.71 -0.34 11.90
C LEU A 11 19.13 -1.35 10.90
N LEU A 12 17.86 -1.74 11.05
CA LEU A 12 17.18 -2.61 10.09
C LEU A 12 16.68 -1.77 8.91
N GLU A 13 17.49 -1.64 7.89
CA GLU A 13 17.07 -1.04 6.64
C GLU A 13 15.99 -1.90 6.00
N ARG A 14 14.83 -1.30 5.69
CA ARG A 14 13.65 -1.99 5.15
C ARG A 14 13.89 -2.71 3.83
N ASP A 15 14.95 -2.31 3.15
CA ASP A 15 15.31 -2.78 1.81
C ASP A 15 16.31 -3.93 1.81
N GLU A 16 16.75 -4.38 2.97
CA GLU A 16 17.76 -5.45 3.07
C GLU A 16 17.13 -6.83 3.22
N GLU A 17 17.77 -7.82 2.61
CA GLU A 17 17.39 -9.24 2.71
C GLU A 17 17.28 -9.71 4.17
N ALA A 18 18.21 -9.29 5.03
CA ALA A 18 18.20 -9.62 6.46
C ALA A 18 16.93 -9.12 7.18
N SER A 19 16.42 -7.94 6.82
CA SER A 19 15.19 -7.37 7.40
C SER A 19 13.97 -8.20 7.04
N TRP A 20 13.91 -8.71 5.81
CA TRP A 20 12.83 -9.58 5.36
C TRP A 20 12.88 -10.96 6.00
N GLN A 21 14.07 -11.55 6.12
CA GLN A 21 14.26 -12.81 6.84
C GLN A 21 13.85 -12.64 8.31
N ARG A 22 14.25 -11.54 8.95
CA ARG A 22 13.84 -11.22 10.31
C ARG A 22 12.32 -11.07 10.46
N ALA A 23 11.66 -10.39 9.53
CA ALA A 23 10.20 -10.25 9.55
C ALA A 23 9.49 -11.62 9.44
N ARG A 24 9.98 -12.51 8.58
CA ARG A 24 9.47 -13.88 8.45
C ARG A 24 9.66 -14.69 9.75
N GLU A 25 10.84 -14.59 10.39
CA GLU A 25 11.11 -15.24 11.69
C GLU A 25 10.19 -14.72 12.79
N LEU A 26 9.98 -13.40 12.88
CA LEU A 26 9.06 -12.80 13.85
C LEU A 26 7.62 -13.26 13.61
N GLN A 27 7.19 -13.33 12.35
CA GLN A 27 5.87 -13.84 12.00
C GLN A 27 5.72 -15.31 12.37
N LYS A 28 6.73 -16.12 12.12
CA LYS A 28 6.75 -17.53 12.52
C LYS A 28 6.62 -17.66 14.04
N ASN A 29 7.35 -16.85 14.80
CA ASN A 29 7.27 -16.85 16.26
C ASN A 29 5.87 -16.46 16.75
N LEU A 30 5.21 -15.49 16.11
CA LEU A 30 3.82 -15.15 16.40
C LEU A 30 2.87 -16.32 16.11
N TYR A 31 3.06 -17.00 14.97
CA TYR A 31 2.25 -18.15 14.61
C TYR A 31 2.43 -19.30 15.59
N ASP A 32 3.65 -19.67 15.90
CA ASP A 32 3.98 -20.77 16.83
C ASP A 32 3.51 -20.45 18.26
N GLY A 33 3.48 -19.16 18.63
CA GLY A 33 2.96 -18.65 19.90
C GLY A 33 1.43 -18.51 19.97
N GLY A 34 0.71 -18.75 18.85
CA GLY A 34 -0.75 -18.63 18.79
C GLY A 34 -1.27 -17.20 18.74
N PHE A 35 -0.49 -16.24 18.18
CA PHE A 35 -0.87 -14.82 18.07
C PHE A 35 -0.98 -14.34 16.62
N ALA A 36 -0.69 -15.16 15.62
CA ALA A 36 -0.80 -14.76 14.21
C ALA A 36 -2.24 -14.82 13.72
N GLY A 37 -2.60 -13.88 12.85
CA GLY A 37 -3.87 -13.89 12.13
C GLY A 37 -5.09 -13.78 13.04
N ILE A 38 -5.07 -12.87 14.02
CA ILE A 38 -6.11 -12.71 15.04
C ILE A 38 -7.51 -12.67 14.42
N CYS A 39 -7.72 -11.88 13.38
CA CYS A 39 -9.03 -11.73 12.73
C CYS A 39 -9.22 -12.65 11.51
N PHE A 40 -8.19 -13.37 11.06
CA PHE A 40 -8.36 -14.36 10.01
C PHE A 40 -9.14 -15.58 10.50
N PRO A 41 -10.01 -16.19 9.67
CA PRO A 41 -10.76 -17.38 10.05
C PRO A 41 -9.86 -18.57 10.42
N GLN A 42 -10.31 -19.37 11.41
CA GLN A 42 -9.58 -20.55 11.90
C GLN A 42 -9.33 -21.59 10.78
N GLU A 43 -10.29 -21.77 9.88
CA GLU A 43 -10.15 -22.70 8.75
C GLU A 43 -8.98 -22.37 7.80
N TYR A 44 -8.49 -21.12 7.82
CA TYR A 44 -7.35 -20.65 7.02
C TYR A 44 -6.09 -20.39 7.86
N GLY A 45 -6.10 -20.82 9.13
CA GLY A 45 -4.92 -20.76 10.02
C GLY A 45 -4.88 -19.57 10.95
N GLY A 46 -5.89 -18.69 10.96
CA GLY A 46 -6.03 -17.60 11.91
C GLY A 46 -6.73 -18.02 13.20
N LEU A 47 -7.06 -17.04 14.06
CA LEU A 47 -7.70 -17.27 15.35
C LEU A 47 -9.22 -17.07 15.31
N GLY A 48 -9.76 -16.36 14.32
CA GLY A 48 -11.18 -16.06 14.17
C GLY A 48 -11.73 -15.16 15.27
N LEU A 49 -10.89 -14.33 15.88
CA LEU A 49 -11.26 -13.41 16.94
C LEU A 49 -11.69 -12.04 16.38
N SER A 50 -12.37 -11.23 17.20
CA SER A 50 -12.84 -9.93 16.80
C SER A 50 -11.72 -8.88 16.81
N TYR A 51 -12.02 -7.70 16.20
CA TYR A 51 -11.09 -6.58 16.10
C TYR A 51 -10.67 -6.01 17.46
N GLU A 52 -11.48 -6.16 18.51
CA GLU A 52 -11.13 -5.75 19.88
C GLU A 52 -9.91 -6.52 20.41
N TYR A 53 -9.81 -7.82 20.10
CA TYR A 53 -8.61 -8.60 20.45
C TYR A 53 -7.39 -8.14 19.70
N LYS A 54 -7.56 -7.77 18.41
CA LYS A 54 -6.48 -7.19 17.59
C LYS A 54 -5.97 -5.88 18.19
N LYS A 55 -6.87 -4.96 18.57
CA LYS A 55 -6.48 -3.69 19.21
C LYS A 55 -5.71 -3.91 20.52
N ALA A 56 -6.17 -4.84 21.36
CA ALA A 56 -5.47 -5.17 22.59
C ALA A 56 -4.06 -5.72 22.29
N PHE A 57 -3.94 -6.61 21.30
CA PHE A 57 -2.64 -7.14 20.88
C PHE A 57 -1.73 -6.04 20.33
N ASP A 58 -2.25 -5.10 19.52
CA ASP A 58 -1.47 -4.00 18.97
C ASP A 58 -0.92 -3.10 20.09
N ALA A 59 -1.76 -2.73 21.05
CA ALA A 59 -1.35 -1.90 22.17
C ALA A 59 -0.23 -2.56 23.00
N GLU A 60 -0.35 -3.85 23.30
CA GLU A 60 0.67 -4.61 24.03
C GLU A 60 1.94 -4.84 23.21
N SER A 61 1.81 -4.97 21.89
CA SER A 61 2.94 -5.27 21.02
C SER A 61 3.82 -4.07 20.68
N LEU A 62 3.43 -2.84 20.98
CA LEU A 62 4.23 -1.62 20.76
C LEU A 62 5.63 -1.67 21.39
N ALA A 63 5.78 -2.40 22.51
CA ALA A 63 7.06 -2.56 23.19
C ALA A 63 7.95 -3.68 22.62
N TYR A 64 7.51 -4.35 21.56
CA TYR A 64 8.19 -5.52 21.01
C TYR A 64 8.49 -5.35 19.51
N GLU A 65 9.49 -6.10 19.03
CA GLU A 65 9.71 -6.23 17.58
C GLU A 65 8.52 -6.98 16.95
N THR A 66 7.93 -6.40 15.91
CA THR A 66 6.83 -6.99 15.15
C THR A 66 7.22 -7.17 13.68
N PRO A 67 6.57 -8.09 12.93
CA PRO A 67 6.88 -8.32 11.51
C PRO A 67 6.23 -7.25 10.61
N ILE A 68 6.51 -5.97 10.90
CA ILE A 68 5.85 -4.81 10.31
C ILE A 68 5.94 -4.77 8.77
N LEU A 69 7.03 -5.31 8.19
CA LEU A 69 7.21 -5.37 6.73
C LEU A 69 6.17 -6.25 6.04
N LEU A 70 5.61 -7.26 6.74
CA LEU A 70 4.61 -8.16 6.19
C LEU A 70 3.19 -7.59 6.25
N ASN A 71 2.96 -6.54 7.02
CA ASN A 71 1.63 -5.97 7.19
C ASN A 71 1.08 -5.41 5.88
N VAL A 72 1.89 -4.64 5.15
CA VAL A 72 1.53 -4.04 3.87
C VAL A 72 2.67 -4.31 2.88
N PRO A 73 2.37 -4.85 1.70
CA PRO A 73 1.07 -5.17 1.11
C PRO A 73 0.53 -6.57 1.44
N SER A 74 1.28 -7.41 2.16
CA SER A 74 0.97 -8.85 2.24
C SER A 74 -0.34 -9.13 3.00
N PHE A 75 -0.39 -8.89 4.32
CA PHE A 75 -1.56 -9.23 5.12
C PHE A 75 -2.77 -8.34 4.85
N ALA A 76 -2.59 -7.04 5.00
CA ALA A 76 -3.68 -6.08 4.99
C ALA A 76 -4.32 -5.92 3.61
N ILE A 77 -3.61 -6.24 2.53
CA ILE A 77 -4.10 -6.07 1.17
C ILE A 77 -4.26 -7.40 0.44
N CYS A 78 -3.16 -8.12 0.20
CA CYS A 78 -3.21 -9.32 -0.64
C CYS A 78 -3.94 -10.48 0.03
N CYS A 79 -3.59 -10.82 1.28
CA CYS A 79 -4.28 -11.88 2.02
C CYS A 79 -5.75 -11.54 2.29
N ALA A 80 -6.06 -10.29 2.63
CA ALA A 80 -7.43 -9.82 2.79
C ALA A 80 -8.23 -9.92 1.48
N THR A 81 -7.62 -9.59 0.34
CA THR A 81 -8.25 -9.77 -0.99
C THR A 81 -8.49 -11.24 -1.30
N ILE A 82 -7.50 -12.11 -1.04
CA ILE A 82 -7.68 -13.57 -1.21
C ILE A 82 -8.78 -14.08 -0.28
N LEU A 83 -8.84 -13.60 0.96
CA LEU A 83 -9.89 -13.99 1.92
C LEU A 83 -11.29 -13.69 1.38
N ASP A 84 -11.47 -12.55 0.74
CA ASP A 84 -12.77 -12.16 0.20
C ASP A 84 -13.08 -12.84 -1.14
N MET A 85 -12.12 -12.87 -2.06
CA MET A 85 -12.33 -13.15 -3.47
C MET A 85 -11.70 -14.47 -3.96
N GLY A 86 -10.76 -15.04 -3.21
CA GLY A 86 -10.05 -16.25 -3.59
C GLY A 86 -10.88 -17.53 -3.46
N SER A 87 -10.45 -18.59 -4.14
CA SER A 87 -11.01 -19.93 -3.96
C SER A 87 -10.68 -20.49 -2.57
N LYS A 88 -11.44 -21.51 -2.15
CA LYS A 88 -11.14 -22.19 -0.86
C LYS A 88 -9.72 -22.74 -0.81
N GLU A 89 -9.21 -23.23 -1.92
CA GLU A 89 -7.85 -23.75 -2.01
C GLU A 89 -6.83 -22.63 -1.84
N GLN A 90 -6.98 -21.50 -2.57
CA GLN A 90 -6.12 -20.34 -2.42
C GLN A 90 -6.09 -19.81 -0.99
N LYS A 91 -7.26 -19.71 -0.34
CA LYS A 91 -7.35 -19.28 1.07
C LYS A 91 -6.58 -20.22 2.00
N ARG A 92 -6.76 -21.54 1.85
CA ARG A 92 -6.09 -22.53 2.69
C ARG A 92 -4.58 -22.56 2.49
N THR A 93 -4.13 -22.42 1.25
CA THR A 93 -2.71 -22.46 0.90
C THR A 93 -2.01 -21.18 1.26
N HIS A 94 -2.42 -20.07 0.66
CA HIS A 94 -1.65 -18.82 0.71
C HIS A 94 -1.86 -18.03 2.00
N ILE A 95 -3.10 -17.95 2.54
CA ILE A 95 -3.30 -17.25 3.81
C ILE A 95 -2.56 -17.97 4.93
N ARG A 96 -2.65 -19.31 4.99
CA ARG A 96 -1.95 -20.08 6.01
C ARG A 96 -0.42 -19.95 5.89
N ALA A 97 0.11 -20.03 4.69
CA ALA A 97 1.55 -19.89 4.44
C ALA A 97 2.05 -18.49 4.82
N ALA A 98 1.30 -17.44 4.47
CA ALA A 98 1.61 -16.07 4.87
C ALA A 98 1.57 -15.91 6.40
N LEU A 99 0.54 -16.43 7.09
CA LEU A 99 0.43 -16.35 8.55
C LEU A 99 1.57 -17.08 9.27
N ARG A 100 2.17 -18.10 8.64
CA ARG A 100 3.37 -18.80 9.13
C ARG A 100 4.67 -18.08 8.81
N GLY A 101 4.64 -17.02 7.99
CA GLY A 101 5.85 -16.35 7.49
C GLY A 101 6.54 -17.09 6.34
N ASP A 102 5.92 -18.13 5.79
CA ASP A 102 6.47 -18.94 4.69
C ASP A 102 6.31 -18.23 3.33
N GLU A 103 5.26 -17.40 3.17
CA GLU A 103 4.98 -16.64 1.93
C GLU A 103 4.82 -15.16 2.19
N VAL A 104 5.31 -14.35 1.25
CA VAL A 104 5.07 -12.90 1.15
C VAL A 104 4.35 -12.63 -0.16
N LEU A 105 3.28 -11.82 -0.10
CA LEU A 105 2.46 -11.48 -1.24
C LEU A 105 2.50 -9.98 -1.51
N VAL A 106 2.49 -9.60 -2.80
CA VAL A 106 2.50 -8.20 -3.24
C VAL A 106 1.46 -7.95 -4.32
N GLN A 107 1.22 -6.66 -4.57
CA GLN A 107 0.34 -6.18 -5.63
C GLN A 107 1.15 -5.99 -6.93
N LEU A 108 0.62 -6.50 -8.05
CA LEU A 108 1.12 -6.26 -9.40
C LEU A 108 0.01 -5.61 -10.23
N LEU A 109 -0.25 -4.33 -9.99
CA LEU A 109 -1.36 -3.59 -10.57
C LEU A 109 -0.90 -2.62 -11.65
N SER A 110 -0.16 -1.57 -11.26
CA SER A 110 0.28 -0.49 -12.14
C SER A 110 1.22 -0.97 -13.24
N GLU A 111 1.21 -0.26 -14.36
CA GLU A 111 2.08 -0.52 -15.51
C GLU A 111 2.85 0.74 -15.92
N PRO A 112 3.96 0.62 -16.66
CA PRO A 112 4.66 1.79 -17.19
C PRO A 112 3.78 2.72 -18.02
N SER A 113 2.67 2.21 -18.56
CA SER A 113 1.68 2.97 -19.32
C SER A 113 0.71 3.79 -18.46
N GLY A 114 0.57 3.48 -17.16
CA GLY A 114 -0.28 4.21 -16.23
C GLY A 114 -0.70 3.44 -14.99
N GLY A 115 -0.98 4.18 -13.92
CA GLY A 115 -1.50 3.66 -12.65
C GLY A 115 -2.91 4.15 -12.35
N SER A 116 -3.22 5.45 -12.56
CA SER A 116 -4.54 6.02 -12.28
C SER A 116 -5.65 5.44 -13.16
N ASP A 117 -5.37 5.13 -14.44
CA ASP A 117 -6.27 4.36 -15.29
C ASP A 117 -5.97 2.86 -15.18
N LEU A 118 -6.17 2.30 -13.98
CA LEU A 118 -5.86 0.89 -13.71
C LEU A 118 -6.64 -0.06 -14.64
N ALA A 119 -7.86 0.27 -15.02
CA ALA A 119 -8.62 -0.52 -15.98
C ALA A 119 -8.01 -0.50 -17.40
N GLY A 120 -7.07 0.41 -17.66
CA GLY A 120 -6.33 0.53 -18.92
C GLY A 120 -5.10 -0.37 -19.04
N VAL A 121 -4.87 -1.31 -18.13
CA VAL A 121 -3.70 -2.23 -18.17
C VAL A 121 -3.66 -3.05 -19.45
N ILE A 122 -2.44 -3.27 -19.94
CA ILE A 122 -2.13 -3.97 -21.19
C ILE A 122 -1.31 -5.25 -21.01
N THR A 123 -0.89 -5.58 -19.80
CA THR A 123 -0.39 -6.92 -19.47
C THR A 123 -1.46 -7.90 -19.93
N ARG A 124 -1.12 -8.80 -20.85
CA ARG A 124 -2.05 -9.75 -21.44
C ARG A 124 -1.93 -11.12 -20.83
N ALA A 125 -3.04 -11.82 -20.70
CA ALA A 125 -3.06 -13.24 -20.39
C ALA A 125 -3.90 -13.96 -21.43
N GLU A 126 -3.29 -14.94 -22.10
CA GLU A 126 -3.91 -15.73 -23.17
C GLU A 126 -3.95 -17.20 -22.75
N ARG A 127 -4.99 -17.90 -23.17
CA ARG A 127 -5.09 -19.34 -22.93
C ARG A 127 -4.40 -20.13 -24.04
N ARG A 128 -3.40 -20.93 -23.66
CA ARG A 128 -2.67 -21.83 -24.56
C ARG A 128 -2.50 -23.19 -23.86
N ASP A 129 -2.88 -24.26 -24.52
CA ASP A 129 -2.72 -25.65 -24.03
C ASP A 129 -3.26 -25.88 -22.62
N GLY A 130 -4.39 -25.26 -22.28
CA GLY A 130 -5.03 -25.39 -20.97
C GLY A 130 -4.39 -24.58 -19.83
N ARG A 131 -3.38 -23.75 -20.13
CA ARG A 131 -2.73 -22.85 -19.19
C ARG A 131 -2.93 -21.39 -19.59
N TRP A 132 -2.76 -20.48 -18.67
CA TRP A 132 -2.69 -19.05 -18.93
C TRP A 132 -1.24 -18.64 -19.13
N ILE A 133 -0.96 -17.93 -20.21
CA ILE A 133 0.35 -17.36 -20.53
C ILE A 133 0.27 -15.85 -20.37
N ILE A 134 1.04 -15.32 -19.44
CA ILE A 134 1.01 -13.91 -19.07
C ILE A 134 2.25 -13.22 -19.62
N ASN A 135 2.03 -12.10 -20.33
CA ASN A 135 3.08 -11.27 -20.91
C ASN A 135 2.79 -9.80 -20.63
N GLY A 136 3.80 -9.04 -20.23
CA GLY A 136 3.68 -7.62 -19.97
C GLY A 136 4.71 -7.09 -19.00
N ALA A 137 4.43 -5.90 -18.44
CA ALA A 137 5.28 -5.30 -17.43
C ALA A 137 4.44 -4.66 -16.34
N LYS A 138 4.87 -4.79 -15.09
CA LYS A 138 4.31 -4.12 -13.94
C LYS A 138 5.35 -3.16 -13.36
N THR A 139 4.90 -2.16 -12.60
CA THR A 139 5.80 -1.18 -12.01
C THR A 139 5.22 -0.61 -10.73
N TRP A 140 6.09 -0.05 -9.89
CA TRP A 140 5.77 0.51 -8.59
C TRP A 140 5.24 -0.52 -7.59
N SER A 141 5.63 -1.78 -7.78
CA SER A 141 5.25 -2.86 -6.86
C SER A 141 6.15 -2.80 -5.62
N THR A 142 5.55 -2.53 -4.47
CA THR A 142 6.29 -2.39 -3.21
C THR A 142 6.86 -3.74 -2.78
N TRP A 143 8.20 -3.82 -2.67
CA TRP A 143 8.96 -4.98 -2.18
C TRP A 143 8.77 -6.29 -2.96
N ALA A 144 8.43 -6.23 -4.25
CA ALA A 144 8.29 -7.45 -5.06
C ALA A 144 9.56 -8.31 -5.11
N PHE A 145 10.74 -7.72 -4.90
CA PHE A 145 12.03 -8.45 -4.81
C PHE A 145 12.07 -9.47 -3.65
N ALA A 146 11.33 -9.22 -2.57
CA ALA A 146 11.27 -10.08 -1.39
C ALA A 146 10.04 -11.00 -1.35
N ALA A 147 9.14 -10.89 -2.34
CA ALA A 147 7.88 -11.62 -2.36
C ALA A 147 7.98 -12.95 -3.09
N ASP A 148 7.07 -13.85 -2.73
CA ASP A 148 6.92 -15.18 -3.34
C ASP A 148 5.81 -15.17 -4.40
N TYR A 149 4.73 -14.40 -4.17
CA TYR A 149 3.58 -14.29 -5.08
C TYR A 149 3.14 -12.86 -5.29
N GLY A 150 2.61 -12.58 -6.48
CA GLY A 150 1.99 -11.31 -6.83
C GLY A 150 0.53 -11.47 -7.27
N LEU A 151 -0.36 -10.60 -6.77
CA LEU A 151 -1.71 -10.44 -7.32
C LEU A 151 -1.62 -9.58 -8.57
N CYS A 152 -1.59 -10.22 -9.74
CA CYS A 152 -1.36 -9.62 -11.04
C CYS A 152 -2.67 -9.40 -11.81
N LEU A 153 -3.00 -8.15 -12.07
CA LEU A 153 -4.13 -7.79 -12.94
C LEU A 153 -3.68 -7.83 -14.40
N ALA A 154 -4.33 -8.67 -15.21
CA ALA A 154 -4.02 -8.81 -16.63
C ALA A 154 -5.28 -8.77 -17.50
N ARG A 155 -5.11 -8.43 -18.77
CA ARG A 155 -6.18 -8.40 -19.75
C ARG A 155 -6.31 -9.75 -20.44
N THR A 156 -7.52 -10.31 -20.37
CA THR A 156 -7.88 -11.58 -21.01
C THR A 156 -8.83 -11.44 -22.17
N ASP A 157 -9.56 -10.31 -22.26
CA ASP A 157 -10.45 -10.01 -23.37
C ASP A 157 -10.28 -8.55 -23.83
N TRP A 158 -10.04 -8.37 -25.13
CA TRP A 158 -9.80 -7.09 -25.78
C TRP A 158 -11.03 -6.57 -26.51
N ASP A 159 -12.06 -7.41 -26.69
CA ASP A 159 -13.25 -7.14 -27.48
C ASP A 159 -14.42 -6.57 -26.68
N VAL A 160 -14.22 -6.43 -25.37
CA VAL A 160 -15.18 -5.86 -24.42
C VAL A 160 -14.67 -4.53 -23.83
N PRO A 161 -15.52 -3.73 -23.15
CA PRO A 161 -15.08 -2.54 -22.45
C PRO A 161 -13.97 -2.80 -21.46
N LYS A 162 -13.13 -1.79 -21.19
CA LYS A 162 -11.87 -1.96 -20.45
C LYS A 162 -12.00 -2.62 -19.07
N HIS A 163 -13.12 -2.45 -18.37
CA HIS A 163 -13.36 -3.04 -17.05
C HIS A 163 -13.78 -4.53 -17.12
N ASP A 164 -14.39 -4.93 -18.24
CA ASP A 164 -15.00 -6.28 -18.35
C ASP A 164 -14.02 -7.34 -18.86
N GLY A 165 -12.87 -6.90 -19.43
CA GLY A 165 -11.87 -7.78 -20.04
C GLY A 165 -10.68 -8.12 -19.15
N LEU A 166 -10.79 -8.00 -17.83
CA LEU A 166 -9.69 -8.16 -16.89
C LEU A 166 -9.85 -9.42 -16.05
N THR A 167 -8.73 -10.05 -15.71
CA THR A 167 -8.64 -11.20 -14.80
C THR A 167 -7.52 -10.97 -13.80
N MET A 168 -7.73 -11.36 -12.53
CA MET A 168 -6.71 -11.31 -11.51
C MET A 168 -6.05 -12.67 -11.37
N PHE A 169 -4.73 -12.69 -11.34
CA PHE A 169 -3.93 -13.91 -11.20
C PHE A 169 -3.02 -13.84 -9.98
N LEU A 170 -2.90 -14.95 -9.27
CA LEU A 170 -1.86 -15.14 -8.25
C LEU A 170 -0.65 -15.78 -8.95
N VAL A 171 0.39 -14.98 -9.17
CA VAL A 171 1.56 -15.34 -9.99
C VAL A 171 2.76 -15.61 -9.09
N PRO A 172 3.44 -16.76 -9.23
CA PRO A 172 4.67 -17.03 -8.49
C PRO A 172 5.82 -16.15 -9.02
N LEU A 173 6.39 -15.31 -8.16
CA LEU A 173 7.44 -14.35 -8.57
C LEU A 173 8.81 -15.00 -8.81
N ARG A 174 9.00 -16.24 -8.38
CA ARG A 174 10.21 -17.03 -8.68
C ARG A 174 10.14 -17.78 -10.02
N HIS A 175 9.11 -17.48 -10.84
CA HIS A 175 8.98 -18.07 -12.17
C HIS A 175 10.13 -17.62 -13.08
N PRO A 176 10.75 -18.52 -13.90
CA PRO A 176 11.90 -18.17 -14.75
C PRO A 176 11.60 -17.10 -15.82
N GLY A 177 10.34 -16.93 -16.22
CA GLY A 177 9.87 -15.88 -17.13
C GLY A 177 9.64 -14.52 -16.42
N ILE A 178 10.01 -14.35 -15.16
CA ILE A 178 9.86 -13.07 -14.44
C ILE A 178 11.23 -12.49 -14.12
N THR A 179 11.42 -11.23 -14.54
CA THR A 179 12.56 -10.43 -14.14
C THR A 179 12.08 -9.29 -13.26
N ILE A 180 12.66 -9.14 -12.07
CA ILE A 180 12.34 -8.08 -11.12
C ILE A 180 13.54 -7.15 -10.98
N ASN A 181 13.32 -5.86 -11.26
CA ASN A 181 14.34 -4.83 -11.08
C ASN A 181 13.88 -3.83 -10.01
N ARG A 182 14.78 -3.47 -9.11
CA ARG A 182 14.52 -2.46 -8.09
C ARG A 182 14.65 -1.05 -8.68
N ILE A 183 13.69 -0.19 -8.37
CA ILE A 183 13.67 1.21 -8.83
C ILE A 183 14.35 2.08 -7.77
N ARG A 184 15.47 2.72 -8.14
CA ARG A 184 16.10 3.70 -7.27
C ARG A 184 15.38 5.03 -7.36
N GLN A 185 14.78 5.44 -6.26
CA GLN A 185 14.07 6.71 -6.12
C GLN A 185 15.03 7.88 -5.86
N VAL A 186 14.52 9.12 -5.96
CA VAL A 186 15.30 10.34 -5.73
C VAL A 186 15.84 10.45 -4.30
N ASN A 187 15.11 9.91 -3.33
CA ASN A 187 15.52 9.81 -1.92
C ASN A 187 16.43 8.61 -1.64
N ARG A 188 16.90 7.93 -2.70
CA ARG A 188 17.75 6.72 -2.70
C ARG A 188 17.09 5.44 -2.19
N SER A 189 15.84 5.47 -1.75
CA SER A 189 15.13 4.23 -1.41
C SER A 189 14.93 3.34 -2.63
N VAL A 190 14.75 2.04 -2.42
CA VAL A 190 14.65 1.02 -3.48
C VAL A 190 13.55 -0.01 -3.19
N GLU A 191 12.53 0.41 -2.46
CA GLU A 191 11.39 -0.43 -2.10
C GLU A 191 10.48 -0.78 -3.28
N PHE A 192 10.42 0.09 -4.29
CA PHE A 192 9.63 -0.18 -5.49
C PHE A 192 10.39 -1.01 -6.51
N CYS A 193 9.63 -1.83 -7.22
CA CYS A 193 10.13 -2.68 -8.30
C CYS A 193 9.38 -2.45 -9.60
N GLU A 194 10.00 -2.88 -10.69
CA GLU A 194 9.38 -3.15 -11.96
C GLU A 194 9.55 -4.63 -12.30
N GLU A 195 8.51 -5.23 -12.82
CA GLU A 195 8.46 -6.64 -13.17
C GLU A 195 8.19 -6.80 -14.66
N PHE A 196 9.05 -7.58 -15.32
CA PHE A 196 8.85 -8.01 -16.70
C PHE A 196 8.39 -9.45 -16.71
N LEU A 197 7.25 -9.70 -17.36
CA LEU A 197 6.65 -11.02 -17.50
C LEU A 197 6.78 -11.46 -18.96
N ASP A 198 7.51 -12.55 -19.18
CA ASP A 198 7.77 -13.12 -20.49
C ASP A 198 7.34 -14.60 -20.48
N ASP A 199 6.26 -14.91 -21.18
CA ASP A 199 5.62 -16.22 -21.26
C ASP A 199 5.45 -16.90 -19.88
N VAL A 200 5.00 -16.14 -18.89
CA VAL A 200 4.76 -16.67 -17.54
C VAL A 200 3.52 -17.56 -17.57
N ASP A 201 3.74 -18.87 -17.41
CA ASP A 201 2.68 -19.87 -17.49
C ASP A 201 2.11 -20.22 -16.12
N VAL A 202 0.79 -20.09 -15.95
CA VAL A 202 0.08 -20.44 -14.72
C VAL A 202 -1.16 -21.29 -15.03
N GLY A 203 -1.55 -22.13 -14.07
CA GLY A 203 -2.76 -22.97 -14.19
C GLY A 203 -4.04 -22.19 -13.83
N ASP A 204 -5.21 -22.81 -14.04
CA ASP A 204 -6.51 -22.23 -13.67
C ASP A 204 -6.63 -21.93 -12.17
N GLY A 205 -5.94 -22.69 -11.32
CA GLY A 205 -5.89 -22.44 -9.88
C GLY A 205 -5.24 -21.09 -9.50
N ALA A 206 -4.54 -20.44 -10.42
CA ALA A 206 -3.97 -19.11 -10.20
C ALA A 206 -5.00 -17.97 -10.36
N VAL A 207 -6.15 -18.21 -10.99
CA VAL A 207 -7.19 -17.18 -11.15
C VAL A 207 -7.82 -16.87 -9.80
N VAL A 208 -7.80 -15.61 -9.40
CA VAL A 208 -8.49 -15.12 -8.21
C VAL A 208 -9.84 -14.54 -8.62
N GLY A 209 -10.92 -15.07 -8.06
CA GLY A 209 -12.27 -14.82 -8.55
C GLY A 209 -12.56 -15.63 -9.82
N GLU A 210 -13.17 -14.98 -10.81
CA GLU A 210 -13.55 -15.59 -12.09
C GLU A 210 -12.83 -14.90 -13.26
N PRO A 211 -12.53 -15.62 -14.36
CA PRO A 211 -12.02 -15.01 -15.58
C PRO A 211 -12.98 -13.91 -16.09
N GLY A 212 -12.44 -12.77 -16.49
CA GLY A 212 -13.22 -11.60 -16.90
C GLY A 212 -13.76 -10.74 -15.76
N LYS A 213 -13.61 -11.18 -14.49
CA LYS A 213 -14.06 -10.46 -13.29
C LYS A 213 -12.91 -9.81 -12.49
N GLY A 214 -11.75 -9.67 -13.09
CA GLY A 214 -10.57 -9.12 -12.43
C GLY A 214 -10.74 -7.71 -11.92
N TRP A 215 -11.63 -6.89 -12.52
CA TRP A 215 -11.93 -5.55 -12.03
C TRP A 215 -12.64 -5.57 -10.66
N GLU A 216 -13.50 -6.55 -10.42
CA GLU A 216 -14.16 -6.73 -9.12
C GLU A 216 -13.12 -7.06 -8.04
N VAL A 217 -12.17 -7.96 -8.36
CA VAL A 217 -11.06 -8.33 -7.47
C VAL A 217 -10.13 -7.14 -7.22
N ALA A 218 -9.73 -6.42 -8.28
CA ALA A 218 -8.90 -5.21 -8.17
C ALA A 218 -9.59 -4.12 -7.33
N SER A 219 -10.89 -3.93 -7.50
CA SER A 219 -11.68 -2.99 -6.71
C SER A 219 -11.71 -3.37 -5.23
N ARG A 220 -11.77 -4.68 -4.92
CA ARG A 220 -11.71 -5.18 -3.55
C ARG A 220 -10.30 -5.02 -2.95
N GLN A 221 -9.26 -5.24 -3.74
CA GLN A 221 -7.87 -5.01 -3.35
C GLN A 221 -7.62 -3.52 -3.02
N LEU A 222 -8.08 -2.61 -3.87
CA LEU A 222 -8.02 -1.16 -3.64
C LEU A 222 -8.87 -0.71 -2.43
N TYR A 223 -9.94 -1.42 -2.10
CA TYR A 223 -10.69 -1.18 -0.86
C TYR A 223 -9.84 -1.48 0.37
N HIS A 224 -9.17 -2.64 0.40
CA HIS A 224 -8.27 -3.00 1.49
C HIS A 224 -7.08 -2.03 1.59
N GLU A 225 -6.49 -1.64 0.46
CA GLU A 225 -5.41 -0.65 0.41
C GLU A 225 -5.82 0.69 1.05
N ARG A 226 -6.99 1.22 0.68
CA ARG A 226 -7.49 2.47 1.30
C ARG A 226 -7.71 2.35 2.81
N ARG A 227 -8.12 1.19 3.30
CA ARG A 227 -8.25 0.95 4.75
C ARG A 227 -6.91 1.02 5.48
N THR A 228 -5.83 0.52 4.88
CA THR A 228 -4.50 0.61 5.50
C THR A 228 -4.00 2.04 5.65
N MET A 229 -4.49 2.95 4.82
CA MET A 229 -4.13 4.38 4.85
C MET A 229 -4.97 5.20 5.84
N GLY A 230 -6.09 4.65 6.34
CA GLY A 230 -7.04 5.32 7.24
C GLY A 230 -7.13 4.61 8.61
N ASP A 231 -8.18 3.84 8.77
CA ASP A 231 -8.54 3.23 10.07
C ASP A 231 -7.67 2.02 10.47
N GLY A 232 -6.67 1.69 9.65
CA GLY A 232 -5.90 0.46 9.80
C GLY A 232 -6.63 -0.77 9.26
N SER A 233 -5.98 -1.93 9.37
CA SER A 233 -6.52 -3.22 8.93
C SER A 233 -6.52 -4.21 10.08
N GLU A 234 -7.64 -4.91 10.26
CA GLU A 234 -7.74 -6.00 11.22
C GLU A 234 -6.83 -7.20 10.90
N TYR A 235 -6.24 -7.21 9.70
CA TYR A 235 -5.45 -8.35 9.22
C TYR A 235 -3.94 -8.22 9.45
N THR A 236 -3.45 -7.12 10.00
CA THR A 236 -2.02 -6.95 10.28
C THR A 236 -1.53 -7.80 11.47
N SER A 237 -0.22 -8.07 11.51
CA SER A 237 0.45 -8.74 12.62
C SER A 237 1.18 -7.72 13.49
N GLY A 238 0.48 -7.12 14.44
CA GLY A 238 0.95 -6.02 15.27
C GLY A 238 0.51 -4.66 14.74
N PRO A 239 0.99 -3.56 15.35
CA PRO A 239 0.59 -2.20 15.00
C PRO A 239 0.96 -1.84 13.56
N GLY A 240 0.23 -0.91 12.98
CA GLY A 240 0.55 -0.34 11.67
C GLY A 240 1.86 0.46 11.70
N ILE A 241 2.38 0.79 10.51
CA ILE A 241 3.63 1.58 10.39
C ILE A 241 3.48 2.94 11.08
N ALA A 242 2.33 3.59 10.95
CA ALA A 242 2.08 4.89 11.55
C ALA A 242 1.99 4.83 13.09
N GLU A 243 1.51 3.72 13.64
CA GLU A 243 1.41 3.50 15.09
C GLU A 243 2.73 3.03 15.71
N ALA A 244 3.49 2.22 14.99
CA ALA A 244 4.77 1.68 15.45
C ALA A 244 5.93 2.68 15.30
N GLN A 245 5.79 3.65 14.41
CA GLN A 245 6.75 4.71 14.19
C GLN A 245 5.98 6.02 14.23
N ASP A 246 6.30 6.90 15.18
CA ASP A 246 5.87 8.29 15.09
C ASP A 246 6.57 8.90 13.86
N VAL A 247 5.91 8.79 12.72
CA VAL A 247 6.40 9.35 11.45
C VAL A 247 6.23 10.86 11.39
N SER A 248 5.63 11.46 12.42
CA SER A 248 5.52 12.91 12.51
C SER A 248 6.90 13.53 12.75
N ILE A 249 7.13 14.66 12.12
CA ILE A 249 8.36 15.44 12.37
C ILE A 249 8.16 16.22 13.67
N ASP A 250 9.06 16.05 14.64
CA ASP A 250 9.06 16.87 15.85
C ASP A 250 9.59 18.27 15.54
N LEU A 251 8.67 19.12 15.03
CA LEU A 251 8.99 20.49 14.66
C LEU A 251 9.46 21.33 15.85
N MET A 252 9.01 21.04 17.09
CA MET A 252 9.41 21.79 18.26
C MET A 252 10.86 21.49 18.64
N SER A 253 11.23 20.21 18.69
CA SER A 253 12.62 19.81 18.88
C SER A 253 13.54 20.39 17.81
N LEU A 254 13.11 20.39 16.54
CA LEU A 254 13.88 20.99 15.44
C LEU A 254 14.09 22.50 15.62
N VAL A 255 13.06 23.25 16.05
CA VAL A 255 13.16 24.69 16.35
C VAL A 255 14.16 24.96 17.47
N ASP A 256 14.11 24.15 18.53
CA ASP A 256 15.01 24.31 19.67
C ASP A 256 16.47 24.05 19.27
N ARG A 257 16.73 22.98 18.53
CA ARG A 257 18.09 22.63 18.05
C ARG A 257 18.67 23.65 17.10
N THR A 258 17.85 24.24 16.25
CA THR A 258 18.27 25.27 15.30
C THR A 258 18.30 26.68 15.92
N ASN A 259 17.93 26.81 17.20
CA ASN A 259 17.84 28.07 17.95
C ASN A 259 17.00 29.15 17.24
N GLN A 260 15.91 28.73 16.57
CA GLN A 260 15.03 29.61 15.79
C GLN A 260 13.72 29.99 16.50
N GLY A 261 13.54 29.64 17.77
CA GLY A 261 12.31 29.86 18.53
C GLY A 261 11.89 31.33 18.65
N GLN A 262 12.82 32.29 18.45
CA GLN A 262 12.51 33.72 18.44
C GLN A 262 12.11 34.24 17.05
N SER A 263 12.27 33.49 15.99
CA SER A 263 11.85 33.87 14.64
C SER A 263 10.33 33.85 14.51
N GLU A 264 9.74 35.01 14.23
CA GLU A 264 8.29 35.14 14.00
C GLU A 264 7.82 34.29 12.84
N ARG A 265 8.59 34.27 11.75
CA ARG A 265 8.33 33.41 10.58
C ARG A 265 8.31 31.93 10.94
N VAL A 266 9.28 31.47 11.72
CA VAL A 266 9.33 30.03 12.13
C VAL A 266 8.15 29.68 13.01
N ARG A 267 7.79 30.54 13.96
CA ARG A 267 6.60 30.33 14.80
C ARG A 267 5.30 30.24 13.98
N GLU A 268 5.14 31.12 12.98
CA GLU A 268 3.98 31.08 12.07
C GLU A 268 3.93 29.77 11.28
N MET A 269 5.06 29.33 10.69
CA MET A 269 5.15 28.09 9.93
C MET A 269 4.83 26.85 10.80
N VAL A 270 5.41 26.78 12.00
CA VAL A 270 5.14 25.70 12.96
C VAL A 270 3.68 25.72 13.40
N GLY A 271 3.15 26.89 13.74
CA GLY A 271 1.74 27.04 14.11
C GLY A 271 0.80 26.56 13.01
N ARG A 272 1.10 26.89 11.75
CA ARG A 272 0.35 26.40 10.58
C ARG A 272 0.40 24.87 10.48
N ALA A 273 1.59 24.27 10.58
CA ALA A 273 1.75 22.81 10.50
C ALA A 273 0.97 22.09 11.63
N LEU A 274 1.06 22.60 12.86
CA LEU A 274 0.31 22.04 14.01
C LEU A 274 -1.21 22.16 13.83
N VAL A 275 -1.70 23.25 13.24
CA VAL A 275 -3.14 23.39 12.91
C VAL A 275 -3.56 22.38 11.87
N HIS A 276 -2.78 22.19 10.79
CA HIS A 276 -3.07 21.16 9.77
C HIS A 276 -3.13 19.76 10.39
N ARG A 277 -2.19 19.42 11.26
CA ARG A 277 -2.19 18.14 11.99
C ARG A 277 -3.43 17.96 12.87
N ALA A 278 -3.78 18.96 13.66
CA ALA A 278 -4.95 18.92 14.53
C ALA A 278 -6.26 18.79 13.72
N VAL A 279 -6.38 19.53 12.62
CA VAL A 279 -7.54 19.45 11.72
C VAL A 279 -7.62 18.04 11.07
N HIS A 280 -6.49 17.47 10.66
CA HIS A 280 -6.46 16.10 10.10
C HIS A 280 -6.99 15.07 11.10
N GLY A 281 -6.56 15.13 12.37
CA GLY A 281 -7.05 14.23 13.41
C GLY A 281 -8.55 14.34 13.60
N GLN A 282 -9.08 15.56 13.75
CA GLN A 282 -10.52 15.80 13.90
C GLN A 282 -11.32 15.38 12.65
N LEU A 283 -10.81 15.67 11.45
CA LEU A 283 -11.44 15.28 10.19
C LEU A 283 -11.52 13.77 10.06
N SER A 284 -10.45 13.06 10.40
CA SER A 284 -10.40 11.60 10.37
C SER A 284 -11.44 10.99 11.31
N GLU A 285 -11.53 11.48 12.54
CA GLU A 285 -12.54 11.04 13.52
C GLU A 285 -13.98 11.29 13.04
N HIS A 286 -14.26 12.50 12.54
CA HIS A 286 -15.58 12.85 12.04
C HIS A 286 -16.00 12.01 10.82
N VAL A 287 -15.11 11.82 9.85
CA VAL A 287 -15.39 11.00 8.67
C VAL A 287 -15.59 9.54 9.07
N TYR A 288 -14.77 9.01 9.99
CA TYR A 288 -14.94 7.65 10.52
C TYR A 288 -16.33 7.44 11.11
N HIS A 289 -16.75 8.30 12.04
CA HIS A 289 -18.05 8.19 12.67
C HIS A 289 -19.21 8.37 11.67
N ALA A 290 -19.07 9.28 10.70
CA ALA A 290 -20.08 9.51 9.68
C ALA A 290 -20.22 8.30 8.73
N VAL A 291 -19.14 7.63 8.37
CA VAL A 291 -19.17 6.39 7.58
C VAL A 291 -19.74 5.24 8.40
N ALA A 292 -19.31 5.09 9.66
CA ALA A 292 -19.79 4.02 10.54
C ALA A 292 -21.29 4.12 10.83
N SER A 293 -21.84 5.35 10.94
CA SER A 293 -23.28 5.60 11.11
C SER A 293 -24.09 5.57 9.82
N GLY A 294 -23.45 5.44 8.65
CA GLY A 294 -24.11 5.51 7.34
C GLY A 294 -24.49 6.94 6.90
N ALA A 295 -24.06 7.97 7.61
CA ALA A 295 -24.28 9.37 7.23
C ALA A 295 -23.45 9.79 6.00
N LEU A 296 -22.29 9.15 5.80
CA LEU A 296 -21.47 9.29 4.61
C LEU A 296 -21.20 7.93 3.96
N PRO A 297 -21.04 7.87 2.63
CA PRO A 297 -20.63 6.66 1.95
C PRO A 297 -19.17 6.31 2.28
N SER A 298 -18.79 5.04 2.16
CA SER A 298 -17.39 4.57 2.40
C SER A 298 -16.36 5.29 1.53
N ALA A 299 -16.76 5.87 0.39
CA ALA A 299 -15.92 6.70 -0.46
C ALA A 299 -15.42 7.99 0.24
N ALA A 300 -16.05 8.41 1.34
CA ALA A 300 -15.64 9.59 2.11
C ALA A 300 -14.24 9.46 2.73
N GLY A 301 -13.68 8.25 2.86
CA GLY A 301 -12.27 8.06 3.20
C GLY A 301 -11.30 8.79 2.26
N SER A 302 -11.72 9.08 1.02
CA SER A 302 -10.94 9.90 0.09
C SER A 302 -10.73 11.35 0.56
N ILE A 303 -11.58 11.86 1.46
CA ILE A 303 -11.42 13.20 2.07
C ILE A 303 -10.20 13.20 2.99
N ILE A 304 -10.08 12.17 3.84
CA ILE A 304 -8.95 12.00 4.75
C ILE A 304 -7.66 11.86 3.92
N ARG A 305 -7.70 10.99 2.90
CA ARG A 305 -6.56 10.76 1.99
C ARG A 305 -6.08 12.03 1.31
N LEU A 306 -7.00 12.87 0.83
CA LEU A 306 -6.69 14.15 0.18
C LEU A 306 -6.01 15.12 1.16
N TYR A 307 -6.59 15.26 2.36
CA TYR A 307 -6.07 16.20 3.36
C TYR A 307 -4.75 15.73 3.99
N MET A 308 -4.55 14.42 4.13
CA MET A 308 -3.28 13.84 4.60
C MET A 308 -2.10 14.24 3.71
N ALA A 309 -2.29 14.28 2.39
CA ALA A 309 -1.24 14.73 1.48
C ALA A 309 -0.85 16.20 1.74
N GLU A 310 -1.84 17.08 1.98
CA GLU A 310 -1.61 18.49 2.34
C GLU A 310 -0.84 18.63 3.66
N VAL A 311 -1.23 17.86 4.69
CA VAL A 311 -0.53 17.85 5.99
C VAL A 311 0.92 17.46 5.84
N HIS A 312 1.16 16.37 5.09
CA HIS A 312 2.51 15.86 4.84
C HIS A 312 3.40 16.89 4.13
N ASP A 313 2.87 17.56 3.11
CA ASP A 313 3.60 18.59 2.39
C ASP A 313 3.91 19.79 3.31
N VAL A 314 2.94 20.29 4.08
CA VAL A 314 3.11 21.42 4.99
C VAL A 314 4.14 21.11 6.08
N GLU A 315 4.08 19.94 6.70
CA GLU A 315 5.02 19.54 7.74
C GLU A 315 6.45 19.39 7.18
N THR A 316 6.58 18.72 6.06
CA THR A 316 7.88 18.47 5.45
C THR A 316 8.53 19.74 4.93
N ASP A 317 7.77 20.62 4.27
CA ASP A 317 8.25 21.92 3.80
C ASP A 317 8.64 22.82 4.99
N THR A 318 7.89 22.78 6.09
CA THR A 318 8.20 23.51 7.32
C THR A 318 9.50 23.02 7.94
N ALA A 319 9.65 21.71 8.10
CA ALA A 319 10.86 21.10 8.66
C ALA A 319 12.10 21.41 7.80
N TYR A 320 11.98 21.28 6.48
CA TYR A 320 13.05 21.61 5.56
C TYR A 320 13.48 23.08 5.63
N ALA A 321 12.51 23.99 5.71
CA ALA A 321 12.78 25.42 5.83
C ALA A 321 13.47 25.78 7.15
N ILE A 322 13.13 25.11 8.26
CA ILE A 322 13.77 25.31 9.58
C ILE A 322 15.17 24.71 9.60
N ALA A 323 15.36 23.49 9.08
CA ALA A 323 16.65 22.83 9.01
C ALA A 323 17.63 23.57 8.09
N GLY A 324 17.13 24.22 7.03
CA GLY A 324 17.96 25.02 6.12
C GLY A 324 19.04 24.20 5.44
N SER A 325 20.29 24.69 5.46
CA SER A 325 21.41 24.01 4.82
C SER A 325 21.77 22.64 5.43
N SER A 326 21.45 22.41 6.70
CA SER A 326 21.74 21.13 7.35
C SER A 326 20.93 19.96 6.76
N ALA A 327 19.75 20.25 6.20
CA ALA A 327 18.96 19.24 5.48
C ALA A 327 19.58 18.78 4.14
N VAL A 328 20.60 19.49 3.64
CA VAL A 328 21.29 19.20 2.37
C VAL A 328 22.70 18.70 2.61
N VAL A 329 23.35 19.20 3.67
CA VAL A 329 24.69 18.83 4.07
C VAL A 329 24.58 17.79 5.18
N GLU A 330 25.30 16.70 5.03
CA GLU A 330 25.29 15.54 5.92
C GLU A 330 26.02 15.85 7.25
N ASP A 331 25.43 16.73 8.10
CA ASP A 331 26.01 17.09 9.40
C ASP A 331 25.57 16.14 10.53
N ASP A 332 24.31 15.66 10.45
CA ASP A 332 23.75 14.70 11.41
C ASP A 332 22.62 13.86 10.76
N ALA A 333 22.37 12.67 11.33
CA ALA A 333 21.41 11.71 10.78
C ALA A 333 19.97 12.26 10.75
N GLU A 334 19.58 13.13 11.68
CA GLU A 334 18.21 13.67 11.75
C GLU A 334 17.99 14.77 10.71
N SER A 335 18.97 15.62 10.49
CA SER A 335 18.93 16.63 9.42
C SER A 335 18.91 15.97 8.04
N LEU A 336 19.68 14.89 7.86
CA LEU A 336 19.67 14.08 6.64
C LEU A 336 18.30 13.43 6.42
N ASP A 337 17.62 12.95 7.49
CA ASP A 337 16.27 12.40 7.40
C ASP A 337 15.26 13.45 6.92
N ILE A 338 15.35 14.70 7.40
CA ILE A 338 14.50 15.81 6.92
C ILE A 338 14.70 16.05 5.42
N GLY A 339 15.94 16.08 4.96
CA GLY A 339 16.25 16.22 3.53
C GLY A 339 15.70 15.07 2.69
N THR A 340 15.84 13.85 3.17
CA THR A 340 15.34 12.64 2.53
C THR A 340 13.81 12.65 2.45
N ARG A 341 13.12 13.02 3.53
CA ARG A 341 11.65 13.19 3.56
C ARG A 341 11.19 14.26 2.58
N TYR A 342 11.90 15.38 2.51
CA TYR A 342 11.60 16.44 1.55
C TYR A 342 11.67 15.96 0.10
N LEU A 343 12.68 15.16 -0.27
CA LEU A 343 12.77 14.54 -1.60
C LEU A 343 11.61 13.58 -1.88
N GLY A 344 11.14 12.86 -0.88
CA GLY A 344 10.06 11.88 -1.00
C GLY A 344 8.64 12.43 -0.84
N ARG A 345 8.46 13.73 -0.47
CA ARG A 345 7.16 14.25 -0.06
C ARG A 345 6.03 14.10 -1.06
N GLN A 346 6.35 14.17 -2.37
CA GLN A 346 5.35 13.99 -3.43
C GLN A 346 4.73 12.59 -3.48
N ILE A 347 5.35 11.58 -2.90
CA ILE A 347 4.80 10.21 -2.84
C ILE A 347 3.42 10.22 -2.18
N ALA A 348 3.23 11.07 -1.15
CA ALA A 348 1.96 11.25 -0.46
C ALA A 348 0.83 11.76 -1.37
N SER A 349 1.13 12.44 -2.47
CA SER A 349 0.16 12.94 -3.45
C SER A 349 -0.14 11.95 -4.58
N ILE A 350 0.62 10.85 -4.70
CA ILE A 350 0.56 9.92 -5.84
C ILE A 350 0.16 8.51 -5.40
N GLY A 351 0.86 7.94 -4.42
CA GLY A 351 0.67 6.56 -3.97
C GLY A 351 -0.71 6.31 -3.36
N GLY A 352 -1.30 5.14 -3.55
CA GLY A 352 -2.64 4.80 -3.08
C GLY A 352 -3.78 5.57 -3.78
N GLY A 353 -3.52 6.05 -5.00
CA GLY A 353 -4.39 6.94 -5.76
C GLY A 353 -4.01 8.42 -5.63
N THR A 354 -3.92 9.12 -6.76
CA THR A 354 -3.50 10.52 -6.76
C THR A 354 -4.51 11.44 -6.06
N THR A 355 -4.06 12.64 -5.65
CA THR A 355 -4.96 13.66 -5.10
C THR A 355 -6.05 14.07 -6.08
N GLU A 356 -5.80 14.01 -7.41
CA GLU A 356 -6.80 14.23 -8.45
C GLU A 356 -7.85 13.11 -8.45
N MET A 357 -7.43 11.86 -8.33
CA MET A 357 -8.36 10.73 -8.19
C MET A 357 -9.19 10.83 -6.92
N ALA A 358 -8.60 11.27 -5.81
CA ALA A 358 -9.34 11.50 -4.58
C ALA A 358 -10.43 12.57 -4.77
N ARG A 359 -10.12 13.69 -5.45
CA ARG A 359 -11.10 14.74 -5.78
C ARG A 359 -12.22 14.22 -6.67
N ASN A 360 -11.91 13.40 -7.68
CA ASN A 360 -12.92 12.77 -8.53
C ASN A 360 -13.84 11.86 -7.72
N VAL A 361 -13.29 11.01 -6.85
CA VAL A 361 -14.08 10.13 -5.98
C VAL A 361 -14.98 10.94 -5.03
N ILE A 362 -14.47 11.99 -4.43
CA ILE A 362 -15.25 12.90 -3.56
C ILE A 362 -16.38 13.54 -4.38
N GLY A 363 -16.07 14.14 -5.52
CA GLY A 363 -17.06 14.79 -6.38
C GLY A 363 -18.18 13.85 -6.81
N GLU A 364 -17.79 12.68 -7.35
CA GLU A 364 -18.75 11.74 -7.93
C GLU A 364 -19.52 10.92 -6.89
N ARG A 365 -18.88 10.48 -5.80
CA ARG A 365 -19.45 9.48 -4.89
C ARG A 365 -19.87 10.02 -3.54
N VAL A 366 -19.34 11.19 -3.12
CA VAL A 366 -19.72 11.84 -1.86
C VAL A 366 -20.67 13.01 -2.13
N LEU A 367 -20.32 13.86 -3.12
CA LEU A 367 -21.09 15.04 -3.48
C LEU A 367 -22.15 14.78 -4.57
N ASN A 368 -22.16 13.57 -5.16
CA ASN A 368 -23.07 13.16 -6.23
C ASN A 368 -23.01 14.06 -7.48
N PHE A 369 -21.85 14.61 -7.79
CA PHE A 369 -21.65 15.34 -9.04
C PHE A 369 -21.75 14.39 -10.24
N PRO A 370 -22.20 14.86 -11.41
CA PRO A 370 -22.20 14.04 -12.61
C PRO A 370 -20.78 13.60 -12.96
N ARG A 371 -20.66 12.35 -13.39
CA ARG A 371 -19.36 11.87 -13.90
C ARG A 371 -18.99 12.62 -15.16
N GLU A 372 -17.69 12.92 -15.29
CA GLU A 372 -17.15 13.47 -16.52
C GLU A 372 -17.34 12.53 -17.71
N TYR A 373 -17.41 13.12 -18.87
CA TYR A 373 -17.45 12.36 -20.13
C TYR A 373 -16.13 11.59 -20.30
N ALA A 374 -16.25 10.29 -20.57
CA ALA A 374 -15.11 9.43 -20.90
C ALA A 374 -15.32 8.85 -22.30
N ALA A 375 -14.45 9.23 -23.24
CA ALA A 375 -14.55 8.82 -24.64
C ALA A 375 -14.39 7.31 -24.87
N ASP A 376 -13.80 6.62 -23.92
CA ASP A 376 -13.56 5.16 -23.90
C ASP A 376 -14.66 4.36 -23.22
N ARG A 377 -15.71 5.02 -22.71
CA ARG A 377 -16.79 4.33 -21.99
C ARG A 377 -17.65 3.50 -22.95
N GLY A 378 -17.76 2.20 -22.67
CA GLY A 378 -18.56 1.27 -23.48
C GLY A 378 -17.91 0.89 -24.82
N VAL A 379 -16.70 1.37 -25.09
CA VAL A 379 -15.94 1.03 -26.31
C VAL A 379 -15.12 -0.24 -26.04
N PRO A 380 -15.08 -1.21 -26.97
CA PRO A 380 -14.16 -2.35 -26.88
C PRO A 380 -12.72 -1.89 -26.70
N PHE A 381 -12.00 -2.50 -25.77
CA PHE A 381 -10.69 -2.00 -25.35
C PHE A 381 -9.67 -1.92 -26.50
N LYS A 382 -9.73 -2.83 -27.47
CA LYS A 382 -8.90 -2.78 -28.67
C LYS A 382 -9.08 -1.51 -29.53
N GLN A 383 -10.22 -0.82 -29.39
CA GLN A 383 -10.55 0.42 -30.11
C GLN A 383 -10.23 1.69 -29.32
N VAL A 384 -9.89 1.55 -28.04
CA VAL A 384 -9.52 2.70 -27.21
C VAL A 384 -8.20 3.27 -27.71
N ARG A 385 -8.20 4.58 -28.04
CA ARG A 385 -7.00 5.29 -28.48
C ARG A 385 -5.97 5.34 -27.36
N ARG A 386 -4.74 4.97 -27.68
CA ARG A 386 -3.59 5.01 -26.78
C ARG A 386 -2.51 5.88 -27.40
N ASN A 387 -1.71 6.55 -26.55
CA ASN A 387 -0.61 7.41 -27.01
C ASN A 387 0.62 6.62 -27.53
N ARG A 388 0.51 5.33 -27.77
CA ARG A 388 1.57 4.50 -28.35
C ARG A 388 1.08 3.89 -29.66
N PRO A 389 1.93 3.89 -30.71
CA PRO A 389 1.64 3.09 -31.88
C PRO A 389 1.55 1.61 -31.48
N VAL A 390 0.59 0.92 -32.08
CA VAL A 390 0.37 -0.52 -31.92
C VAL A 390 1.49 -1.27 -32.61
#